data_1bf8396de3bbbe98d62febcb93f2911e
#
_entry.id   1bf8396de3bbbe98d62febcb93f2911e
#
_cell.length_a   1.000
_cell.length_b   1.000
_cell.length_c   1.000
_cell.angle_alpha   90.00
_cell.angle_beta   90.00
_cell.angle_gamma   90.00
#
_symmetry.space_group_name_H-M   'P 1'
#
loop_
_entity.id
_entity.type
_entity.pdbx_description
1 polymer ?
#
loop_
_entity_poly.entity_id
_entity_poly.type
_entity_poly.pdbx_seq_one_letter_code
_entity_poly.pdbx_strand_id
1 'polypeptide(L)'
;MNIFKAMEVSASGMTAQRQRLDVIAENLANVNTTRTPEGGPYKRKSVILAAQPAEDFDSLLESPQKVQVMQIVENSHGMRSEFEPGNPDADAKGNVMYPNVNPVSEMVHLMLASRAYEANIAVLRTGKSMAQKALEIGR
;
A
#
# COMPACT_ATOMS: atom_id res chain seq x y z
N MET A 1 -2.85 27.18 7.26
CA MET A 1 -3.07 26.01 6.37
C MET A 1 -4.39 26.22 5.64
N ASN A 2 -4.38 26.17 4.31
CA ASN A 2 -5.59 26.32 3.50
C ASN A 2 -6.33 24.97 3.47
N ILE A 3 -7.66 24.98 3.62
CA ILE A 3 -8.51 23.78 3.62
C ILE A 3 -8.34 22.95 2.32
N PHE A 4 -8.12 23.60 1.20
CA PHE A 4 -7.88 22.95 -0.08
C PHE A 4 -6.56 22.18 -0.10
N LYS A 5 -5.49 22.72 0.48
CA LYS A 5 -4.20 22.01 0.63
C LYS A 5 -4.35 20.77 1.53
N ALA A 6 -5.10 20.87 2.64
CA ALA A 6 -5.38 19.72 3.50
C ALA A 6 -6.16 18.62 2.77
N MET A 7 -7.14 19.01 1.95
CA MET A 7 -7.90 18.06 1.10
C MET A 7 -7.00 17.38 0.06
N GLU A 8 -6.09 18.11 -0.56
CA GLU A 8 -5.15 17.62 -1.55
C GLU A 8 -4.16 16.59 -0.95
N VAL A 9 -3.63 16.88 0.23
CA VAL A 9 -2.79 15.94 0.99
C VAL A 9 -3.56 14.66 1.34
N SER A 10 -4.80 14.79 1.82
CA SER A 10 -5.65 13.64 2.13
C SER A 10 -5.98 12.81 0.88
N ALA A 11 -6.20 13.46 -0.27
CA ALA A 11 -6.42 12.77 -1.54
C ALA A 11 -5.18 11.98 -1.99
N SER A 12 -3.98 12.57 -1.86
CA SER A 12 -2.72 11.86 -2.14
C SER A 12 -2.53 10.67 -1.20
N GLY A 13 -2.83 10.83 0.09
CA GLY A 13 -2.82 9.75 1.08
C GLY A 13 -3.77 8.61 0.72
N MET A 14 -4.99 8.91 0.25
CA MET A 14 -5.93 7.88 -0.22
C MET A 14 -5.38 7.10 -1.41
N THR A 15 -4.80 7.78 -2.40
CA THR A 15 -4.20 7.14 -3.56
C THR A 15 -3.07 6.19 -3.16
N ALA A 16 -2.20 6.64 -2.26
CA ALA A 16 -1.10 5.83 -1.74
C ALA A 16 -1.59 4.61 -0.95
N GLN A 17 -2.61 4.77 -0.09
CA GLN A 17 -3.19 3.65 0.66
C GLN A 17 -3.93 2.67 -0.24
N ARG A 18 -4.59 3.13 -1.30
CA ARG A 18 -5.22 2.25 -2.28
C ARG A 18 -4.19 1.36 -2.97
N GLN A 19 -3.08 1.93 -3.46
CA GLN A 19 -2.01 1.14 -4.07
C GLN A 19 -1.41 0.14 -3.08
N ARG A 20 -1.29 0.52 -1.80
CA ARG A 20 -0.85 -0.39 -0.75
C ARG A 20 -1.84 -1.55 -0.53
N LEU A 21 -3.15 -1.27 -0.53
CA LEU A 21 -4.19 -2.29 -0.44
C LEU A 21 -4.13 -3.26 -1.62
N ASP A 22 -3.93 -2.77 -2.84
CA ASP A 22 -3.82 -3.58 -4.06
C ASP A 22 -2.63 -4.54 -3.96
N VAL A 23 -1.46 -4.06 -3.50
CA VAL A 23 -0.26 -4.90 -3.31
C VAL A 23 -0.46 -5.94 -2.19
N ILE A 24 -1.11 -5.60 -1.08
CA ILE A 24 -1.42 -6.55 -0.01
C ILE A 24 -2.38 -7.62 -0.51
N ALA A 25 -3.40 -7.24 -1.28
CA ALA A 25 -4.33 -8.20 -1.88
C ALA A 25 -3.63 -9.14 -2.86
N GLU A 26 -2.69 -8.62 -3.67
CA GLU A 26 -1.86 -9.44 -4.55
C GLU A 26 -0.99 -10.43 -3.76
N ASN A 27 -0.35 -10.01 -2.66
CA ASN A 27 0.41 -10.90 -1.79
C ASN A 27 -0.48 -12.02 -1.21
N LEU A 28 -1.68 -11.68 -0.71
CA LEU A 28 -2.63 -12.66 -0.17
C LEU A 28 -3.11 -13.65 -1.24
N ALA A 29 -3.42 -13.17 -2.44
CA ALA A 29 -3.86 -14.02 -3.54
C ALA A 29 -2.78 -15.02 -3.97
N ASN A 30 -1.50 -14.65 -3.81
CA ASN A 30 -0.36 -15.44 -4.24
C ASN A 30 0.37 -16.16 -3.10
N VAL A 31 -0.23 -16.28 -1.92
CA VAL A 31 0.39 -16.90 -0.74
C VAL A 31 0.85 -18.35 -0.96
N ASN A 32 0.19 -19.08 -1.85
CA ASN A 32 0.49 -20.48 -2.20
C ASN A 32 1.00 -20.63 -3.64
N THR A 33 1.34 -19.55 -4.34
CA THR A 33 1.79 -19.61 -5.73
C THR A 33 3.25 -20.04 -5.81
N THR A 34 3.47 -21.29 -6.14
CA THR A 34 4.79 -21.93 -6.26
C THR A 34 5.46 -21.69 -7.59
N ARG A 35 4.68 -21.33 -8.63
CA ARG A 35 5.19 -21.11 -9.99
C ARG A 35 4.61 -19.83 -10.60
N THR A 36 5.49 -18.94 -10.96
CA THR A 36 5.17 -17.70 -11.68
C THR A 36 5.62 -17.80 -13.15
N PRO A 37 5.11 -16.94 -14.06
CA PRO A 37 5.57 -16.87 -15.45
C PRO A 37 7.07 -16.58 -15.59
N GLU A 38 7.65 -15.90 -14.60
CA GLU A 38 9.08 -15.56 -14.53
C GLU A 38 9.95 -16.71 -14.00
N GLY A 39 9.30 -17.79 -13.53
CA GLY A 39 9.93 -18.94 -12.89
C GLY A 39 10.07 -18.78 -11.36
N GLY A 40 9.86 -19.92 -10.65
CA GLY A 40 9.93 -19.95 -9.19
C GLY A 40 8.69 -19.41 -8.46
N PRO A 41 8.73 -19.38 -7.12
CA PRO A 41 7.61 -18.96 -6.30
C PRO A 41 7.37 -17.45 -6.40
N TYR A 42 6.16 -17.02 -6.06
CA TYR A 42 5.82 -15.60 -5.93
C TYR A 42 6.71 -14.93 -4.88
N LYS A 43 7.14 -13.71 -5.15
CA LYS A 43 7.94 -12.88 -4.24
C LYS A 43 7.05 -11.83 -3.60
N ARG A 44 7.08 -11.76 -2.28
CA ARG A 44 6.32 -10.76 -1.53
C ARG A 44 6.67 -9.35 -1.97
N LYS A 45 5.66 -8.55 -2.31
CA LYS A 45 5.81 -7.13 -2.68
C LYS A 45 5.52 -6.23 -1.49
N SER A 46 6.23 -5.11 -1.42
CA SER A 46 6.02 -4.07 -0.41
C SER A 46 6.03 -2.69 -1.06
N VAL A 47 5.16 -1.81 -0.59
CA VAL A 47 5.06 -0.42 -1.07
C VAL A 47 5.89 0.49 -0.18
N ILE A 48 6.79 1.24 -0.78
CA ILE A 48 7.54 2.31 -0.10
C ILE A 48 6.83 3.63 -0.38
N LEU A 49 6.36 4.25 0.70
CA LEU A 49 5.74 5.57 0.66
C LEU A 49 6.77 6.63 1.02
N ALA A 50 6.74 7.76 0.33
CA ALA A 50 7.56 8.91 0.62
C ALA A 50 6.73 10.19 0.57
N ALA A 51 7.18 11.21 1.28
CA ALA A 51 6.68 12.55 1.10
C ALA A 51 7.15 13.08 -0.25
N GLN A 52 6.27 13.74 -0.99
CA GLN A 52 6.65 14.39 -2.24
C GLN A 52 7.64 15.53 -1.94
N PRO A 53 8.79 15.59 -2.64
CA PRO A 53 9.73 16.68 -2.44
C PRO A 53 9.06 18.03 -2.67
N ALA A 54 9.40 19.00 -1.83
CA ALA A 54 8.97 20.38 -2.04
C ALA A 54 9.72 20.96 -3.24
N GLU A 55 9.01 21.63 -4.15
CA GLU A 55 9.61 22.22 -5.35
C GLU A 55 10.43 23.47 -5.04
N ASP A 56 10.03 24.23 -3.99
CA ASP A 56 10.66 25.47 -3.55
C ASP A 56 10.88 25.51 -2.05
N PHE A 57 11.85 26.35 -1.59
CA PHE A 57 12.14 26.56 -0.18
C PHE A 57 10.94 27.11 0.60
N ASP A 58 10.15 28.00 0.00
CA ASP A 58 8.88 28.51 0.60
C ASP A 58 7.84 27.39 0.79
N SER A 59 7.82 26.40 -0.09
CA SER A 59 6.93 25.24 0.04
C SER A 59 7.32 24.31 1.18
N LEU A 60 8.60 24.26 1.55
CA LEU A 60 9.11 23.52 2.72
C LEU A 60 8.62 24.10 4.04
N LEU A 61 8.48 25.43 4.12
CA LEU A 61 8.11 26.13 5.36
C LEU A 61 6.58 26.18 5.59
N GLU A 62 5.79 26.20 4.52
CA GLU A 62 4.36 26.50 4.61
C GLU A 62 3.41 25.35 4.21
N SER A 63 3.88 24.28 3.58
CA SER A 63 2.98 23.30 2.98
C SER A 63 3.12 21.90 3.58
N PRO A 64 1.99 21.30 4.01
CA PRO A 64 1.94 19.89 4.30
C PRO A 64 2.28 19.10 3.01
N GLN A 65 3.23 18.18 3.10
CA GLN A 65 3.71 17.42 1.97
C GLN A 65 2.71 16.34 1.56
N LYS A 66 2.53 16.16 0.26
CA LYS A 66 1.75 15.07 -0.31
C LYS A 66 2.49 13.75 -0.15
N VAL A 67 1.74 12.67 -0.07
CA VAL A 67 2.28 11.31 -0.04
C VAL A 67 2.28 10.73 -1.45
N GLN A 68 3.39 10.11 -1.84
CA GLN A 68 3.47 9.37 -3.09
C GLN A 68 4.04 7.97 -2.85
N VAL A 69 3.68 7.04 -3.73
CA VAL A 69 4.33 5.74 -3.81
C VAL A 69 5.65 5.94 -4.56
N MET A 70 6.74 5.76 -3.85
CA MET A 70 8.08 5.90 -4.42
C MET A 70 8.45 4.66 -5.24
N GLN A 71 8.18 3.48 -4.69
CA GLN A 71 8.57 2.22 -5.30
C GLN A 71 7.75 1.06 -4.73
N ILE A 72 7.53 0.04 -5.56
CA ILE A 72 7.09 -1.28 -5.13
C ILE A 72 8.31 -2.20 -5.20
N VAL A 73 8.70 -2.77 -4.06
CA VAL A 73 9.90 -3.60 -3.92
C VAL A 73 9.50 -5.05 -3.72
N GLU A 74 10.14 -5.95 -4.47
CA GLU A 74 10.02 -7.39 -4.28
C GLU A 74 11.07 -7.89 -3.28
N ASN A 75 10.63 -8.71 -2.33
CA ASN A 75 11.51 -9.37 -1.39
C ASN A 75 11.64 -10.85 -1.75
N SER A 76 12.85 -11.27 -2.12
CA SER A 76 13.18 -12.66 -2.45
C SER A 76 13.78 -13.45 -1.28
N HIS A 77 13.96 -12.85 -0.10
CA HIS A 77 14.51 -13.52 1.07
C HIS A 77 13.41 -14.19 1.91
N GLY A 78 13.75 -15.30 2.56
CA GLY A 78 12.86 -15.96 3.51
C GLY A 78 11.78 -16.82 2.87
N MET A 79 11.99 -17.32 1.65
CA MET A 79 11.13 -18.34 1.03
C MET A 79 11.02 -19.57 1.92
N ARG A 80 9.83 -20.17 1.96
CA ARG A 80 9.55 -21.38 2.73
C ARG A 80 9.75 -22.61 1.83
N SER A 81 10.49 -23.60 2.32
CA SER A 81 10.66 -24.88 1.61
C SER A 81 9.90 -25.97 2.35
N GLU A 82 9.03 -26.70 1.66
CA GLU A 82 8.25 -27.81 2.20
C GLU A 82 8.53 -29.07 1.41
N PHE A 83 8.58 -30.23 2.11
CA PHE A 83 8.83 -31.52 1.48
C PHE A 83 7.52 -32.11 0.96
N GLU A 84 7.32 -32.05 -0.35
CA GLU A 84 6.15 -32.54 -1.07
C GLU A 84 6.54 -33.25 -2.36
N PRO A 85 7.03 -34.49 -2.29
CA PRO A 85 7.54 -35.21 -3.46
C PRO A 85 6.49 -35.54 -4.53
N GLY A 86 5.20 -35.45 -4.19
CA GLY A 86 4.09 -35.64 -5.12
C GLY A 86 3.65 -34.36 -5.85
N ASN A 87 4.25 -33.23 -5.54
CA ASN A 87 3.90 -31.95 -6.16
C ASN A 87 4.65 -31.81 -7.51
N PRO A 88 3.97 -31.38 -8.60
CA PRO A 88 4.60 -31.18 -9.91
C PRO A 88 5.70 -30.11 -9.91
N ASP A 89 5.69 -29.20 -8.93
CA ASP A 89 6.69 -28.13 -8.78
C ASP A 89 7.83 -28.51 -7.80
N ALA A 90 7.89 -29.79 -7.37
CA ALA A 90 8.95 -30.28 -6.49
C ALA A 90 10.29 -30.34 -7.24
N ASP A 91 11.37 -30.00 -6.52
CA ASP A 91 12.72 -30.16 -7.01
C ASP A 91 13.15 -31.68 -7.03
N ALA A 92 14.37 -31.94 -7.49
CA ALA A 92 14.93 -33.31 -7.53
C ALA A 92 15.03 -33.98 -6.13
N LYS A 93 14.93 -33.21 -5.05
CA LYS A 93 14.95 -33.69 -3.67
C LYS A 93 13.55 -33.80 -3.06
N GLY A 94 12.50 -33.46 -3.83
CA GLY A 94 11.12 -33.50 -3.39
C GLY A 94 10.70 -32.27 -2.58
N ASN A 95 11.42 -31.16 -2.62
CA ASN A 95 11.08 -29.94 -1.94
C ASN A 95 10.38 -28.96 -2.88
N VAL A 96 9.33 -28.27 -2.38
CA VAL A 96 8.62 -27.20 -3.07
C VAL A 96 8.93 -25.88 -2.37
N MET A 97 9.26 -24.88 -3.15
CA MET A 97 9.49 -23.52 -2.64
C MET A 97 8.19 -22.73 -2.62
N TYR A 98 7.80 -22.23 -1.45
CA TYR A 98 6.64 -21.39 -1.24
C TYR A 98 7.02 -19.93 -1.06
N PRO A 99 6.09 -18.99 -1.36
CA PRO A 99 6.30 -17.57 -1.14
C PRO A 99 6.61 -17.23 0.33
N ASN A 100 7.35 -16.15 0.52
CA ASN A 100 7.65 -15.55 1.81
C ASN A 100 6.52 -14.63 2.32
N VAL A 101 5.27 -15.00 2.08
CA VAL A 101 4.07 -14.26 2.49
C VAL A 101 3.48 -14.89 3.76
N ASN A 102 3.29 -14.08 4.80
CA ASN A 102 2.57 -14.49 5.99
C ASN A 102 1.13 -13.93 5.93
N PRO A 103 0.09 -14.79 5.76
CA PRO A 103 -1.28 -14.32 5.60
C PRO A 103 -1.78 -13.48 6.77
N VAL A 104 -1.43 -13.86 8.00
CA VAL A 104 -1.87 -13.14 9.20
C VAL A 104 -1.29 -11.72 9.22
N SER A 105 0.00 -11.59 8.92
CA SER A 105 0.67 -10.29 8.83
C SER A 105 0.06 -9.42 7.72
N GLU A 106 -0.20 -10.01 6.55
CA GLU A 106 -0.83 -9.27 5.44
C GLU A 106 -2.26 -8.83 5.78
N MET A 107 -3.04 -9.65 6.51
CA MET A 107 -4.37 -9.25 6.99
C MET A 107 -4.31 -8.07 7.97
N VAL A 108 -3.31 -8.03 8.85
CA VAL A 108 -3.09 -6.87 9.74
C VAL A 108 -2.72 -5.63 8.94
N HIS A 109 -1.82 -5.76 7.96
CA HIS A 109 -1.47 -4.66 7.06
C HIS A 109 -2.67 -4.15 6.26
N LEU A 110 -3.53 -5.06 5.79
CA LEU A 110 -4.77 -4.73 5.07
C LEU A 110 -5.71 -3.91 5.96
N MET A 111 -5.92 -4.35 7.21
CA MET A 111 -6.75 -3.61 8.17
C MET A 111 -6.19 -2.21 8.45
N LEU A 112 -4.89 -2.09 8.66
CA LEU A 112 -4.24 -0.79 8.92
C LEU A 112 -4.36 0.15 7.73
N ALA A 113 -4.11 -0.35 6.50
CA ALA A 113 -4.23 0.43 5.28
C ALA A 113 -5.68 0.87 5.01
N SER A 114 -6.66 -0.03 5.26
CA SER A 114 -8.09 0.28 5.14
C SER A 114 -8.52 1.37 6.12
N ARG A 115 -8.11 1.28 7.39
CA ARG A 115 -8.41 2.31 8.38
C ARG A 115 -7.77 3.66 8.04
N ALA A 116 -6.53 3.65 7.53
CA ALA A 116 -5.87 4.88 7.08
C ALA A 116 -6.60 5.51 5.87
N TYR A 117 -7.08 4.68 4.94
CA TYR A 117 -7.90 5.13 3.82
C TYR A 117 -9.23 5.76 4.28
N GLU A 118 -9.95 5.09 5.19
CA GLU A 118 -11.20 5.59 5.77
C GLU A 118 -11.01 6.93 6.52
N ALA A 119 -9.91 7.06 7.27
CA ALA A 119 -9.56 8.30 7.96
C ALA A 119 -9.37 9.47 6.97
N ASN A 120 -8.68 9.25 5.85
CA ASN A 120 -8.52 10.25 4.80
C ASN A 120 -9.86 10.63 4.15
N ILE A 121 -10.76 9.67 3.94
CA ILE A 121 -12.14 9.94 3.47
C ILE A 121 -12.88 10.84 4.47
N ALA A 122 -12.78 10.54 5.77
CA ALA A 122 -13.44 11.35 6.80
C ALA A 122 -12.93 12.80 6.79
N VAL A 123 -11.62 13.01 6.66
CA VAL A 123 -11.01 14.34 6.53
C VAL A 123 -11.55 15.08 5.31
N LEU A 124 -11.63 14.43 4.14
CA LEU A 124 -12.17 15.04 2.92
C LEU A 124 -13.64 15.42 3.06
N ARG A 125 -14.46 14.55 3.66
CA ARG A 125 -15.89 14.85 3.90
C ARG A 125 -16.05 16.03 4.84
N THR A 126 -15.28 16.08 5.93
CA THR A 126 -15.30 17.18 6.88
C THR A 126 -14.85 18.48 6.22
N GLY A 127 -13.75 18.47 5.46
CA GLY A 127 -13.26 19.62 4.72
C GLY A 127 -14.29 20.17 3.73
N LYS A 128 -14.96 19.29 2.98
CA LYS A 128 -16.06 19.67 2.08
C LYS A 128 -17.22 20.32 2.83
N SER A 129 -17.65 19.73 3.95
CA SER A 129 -18.73 20.28 4.78
C SER A 129 -18.38 21.66 5.35
N MET A 130 -17.14 21.84 5.81
CA MET A 130 -16.65 23.15 6.29
C MET A 130 -16.65 24.20 5.19
N ALA A 131 -16.18 23.86 3.99
CA ALA A 131 -16.19 24.76 2.83
C ALA A 131 -17.63 25.17 2.44
N GLN A 132 -18.57 24.21 2.44
CA GLN A 132 -19.98 24.49 2.16
C GLN A 132 -20.60 25.47 3.20
N LYS A 133 -20.36 25.21 4.49
CA LYS A 133 -20.84 26.09 5.55
C LYS A 133 -20.23 27.50 5.50
N ALA A 134 -18.96 27.60 5.13
CA ALA A 134 -18.31 28.90 4.93
C ALA A 134 -18.97 29.70 3.80
N LEU A 135 -19.36 29.05 2.72
CA LEU A 135 -20.10 29.68 1.62
C LEU A 135 -21.54 30.11 2.02
N GLU A 136 -22.19 29.33 2.88
CA GLU A 136 -23.53 29.69 3.42
C GLU A 136 -23.51 30.92 4.34
N ILE A 137 -22.41 31.09 5.09
CA ILE A 137 -22.24 32.29 5.99
C ILE A 137 -21.94 33.55 5.18
N GLY A 138 -21.37 33.40 3.97
CA GLY A 138 -21.05 34.54 3.08
C GLY A 138 -22.21 35.02 2.20
N ARG A 139 -23.38 34.42 2.35
CA ARG A 139 -24.66 34.88 1.74
C ARG A 139 -25.48 35.63 2.76
#